data_53ca73a7fe3d143895b0fbb0fd5dc523
#
_entry.id   53ca73a7fe3d143895b0fbb0fd5dc523
#
_cell.length_a   1.000
_cell.length_b   1.000
_cell.length_c   1.000
_cell.angle_alpha   90.00
_cell.angle_beta   90.00
_cell.angle_gamma   90.00
#
_symmetry.space_group_name_H-M   'P 1'
#
loop_
_entity.id
_entity.type
_entity.pdbx_description
1 polymer ?
#
loop_
_entity_poly.entity_id
_entity_poly.type
_entity_poly.pdbx_seq_one_letter_code
_entity_poly.pdbx_strand_id
1 'polypeptide(L)'
;MNFIKVSKIGIHIVVVWGEFNQQYDLYLTPSVVMPALKIGERKSNPIELFSLSLSNKLGLGKLLLKSGLIEKIAKDNLGPNPFSQLANLTGQLAMSVPLHWSNDNLPIGVQFIAPVGEEGLLLQLAAQLEQVHPWFNNVAEIKSA
;
A
#
# COMPACT_ATOMS: atom_id res chain seq x y z
N MET A 1 3.63 -23.01 -0.56
CA MET A 1 3.48 -22.13 -1.72
C MET A 1 4.73 -22.28 -2.57
N ASN A 2 4.58 -22.61 -3.85
CA ASN A 2 5.73 -22.97 -4.68
C ASN A 2 6.34 -21.67 -5.25
N PHE A 3 7.62 -21.39 -4.98
CA PHE A 3 8.33 -20.17 -5.42
C PHE A 3 8.17 -19.90 -6.93
N ILE A 4 8.17 -20.94 -7.75
CA ILE A 4 7.96 -20.87 -9.21
C ILE A 4 6.56 -20.31 -9.54
N LYS A 5 5.55 -20.64 -8.75
CA LYS A 5 4.17 -20.15 -8.98
C LYS A 5 4.05 -18.65 -8.65
N VAL A 6 4.72 -18.19 -7.60
CA VAL A 6 4.75 -16.77 -7.21
C VAL A 6 5.50 -15.92 -8.25
N SER A 7 6.65 -16.41 -8.76
CA SER A 7 7.40 -15.71 -9.79
C SER A 7 6.64 -15.60 -11.11
N LYS A 8 5.88 -16.64 -11.50
CA LYS A 8 5.03 -16.59 -12.71
C LYS A 8 3.92 -15.56 -12.59
N ILE A 9 3.28 -15.43 -11.42
CA ILE A 9 2.27 -14.40 -11.19
C ILE A 9 2.88 -13.01 -11.30
N GLY A 10 4.04 -12.77 -10.70
CA GLY A 10 4.75 -11.50 -10.78
C GLY A 10 5.08 -11.11 -12.22
N ILE A 11 5.62 -12.02 -13.01
CA ILE A 11 5.93 -11.80 -14.43
C ILE A 11 4.66 -11.48 -15.21
N HIS A 12 3.56 -12.21 -15.00
CA HIS A 12 2.30 -11.94 -15.68
C HIS A 12 1.76 -10.54 -15.38
N ILE A 13 1.82 -10.11 -14.13
CA ILE A 13 1.39 -8.75 -13.73
C ILE A 13 2.24 -7.69 -14.45
N VAL A 14 3.56 -7.88 -14.54
CA VAL A 14 4.46 -6.93 -15.22
C VAL A 14 4.15 -6.83 -16.72
N VAL A 15 3.84 -7.94 -17.38
CA VAL A 15 3.45 -7.95 -18.81
C VAL A 15 2.15 -7.19 -19.02
N VAL A 16 1.10 -7.51 -18.25
CA VAL A 16 -0.19 -6.80 -18.34
C VAL A 16 -0.03 -5.30 -18.07
N TRP A 17 0.86 -4.96 -17.14
CA TRP A 17 1.19 -3.56 -16.86
C TRP A 17 1.88 -2.87 -18.05
N GLY A 18 2.78 -3.57 -18.72
CA GLY A 18 3.43 -3.06 -19.94
C GLY A 18 2.43 -2.78 -21.06
N GLU A 19 1.43 -3.64 -21.25
CA GLU A 19 0.34 -3.43 -22.22
C GLU A 19 -0.55 -2.23 -21.85
N PHE A 20 -0.87 -2.08 -20.55
CA PHE A 20 -1.61 -0.94 -20.04
C PHE A 20 -0.89 0.39 -20.34
N ASN A 21 0.41 0.47 -20.10
CA ASN A 21 1.21 1.67 -20.30
C ASN A 21 1.39 2.05 -21.79
N GLN A 22 1.05 1.18 -22.75
CA GLN A 22 0.99 1.55 -24.17
C GLN A 22 -0.22 2.42 -24.52
N GLN A 23 -1.24 2.42 -23.65
CA GLN A 23 -2.50 3.15 -23.89
C GLN A 23 -2.72 4.27 -22.88
N TYR A 24 -2.14 4.16 -21.68
CA TYR A 24 -2.37 5.08 -20.57
C TYR A 24 -1.04 5.50 -19.94
N ASP A 25 -0.88 6.78 -19.69
CA ASP A 25 0.33 7.37 -19.10
C ASP A 25 0.39 7.12 -17.59
N LEU A 26 -0.76 7.07 -16.93
CA LEU A 26 -0.87 7.00 -15.47
C LEU A 26 -2.00 6.08 -15.03
N TYR A 27 -1.79 5.41 -13.90
CA TYR A 27 -2.82 4.67 -13.19
C TYR A 27 -3.10 5.36 -11.85
N LEU A 28 -4.36 5.66 -11.59
CA LEU A 28 -4.82 6.40 -10.42
C LEU A 28 -5.61 5.50 -9.48
N THR A 29 -5.28 5.55 -8.19
CA THR A 29 -5.99 4.82 -7.12
C THR A 29 -6.03 5.65 -5.84
N PRO A 30 -6.93 5.35 -4.90
CA PRO A 30 -6.75 5.81 -3.54
C PRO A 30 -5.44 5.25 -2.96
N SER A 31 -4.73 6.02 -2.12
CA SER A 31 -3.55 5.50 -1.41
C SER A 31 -3.95 4.51 -0.32
N VAL A 32 -5.11 4.74 0.32
CA VAL A 32 -5.65 3.92 1.42
C VAL A 32 -7.14 3.69 1.23
N VAL A 33 -7.68 2.61 1.78
CA VAL A 33 -9.13 2.29 1.71
C VAL A 33 -9.93 2.89 2.87
N MET A 34 -9.25 3.37 3.90
CA MET A 34 -9.87 3.96 5.10
C MET A 34 -8.99 5.08 5.65
N PRO A 35 -9.56 6.03 6.40
CA PRO A 35 -8.78 7.05 7.12
C PRO A 35 -7.77 6.43 8.08
N ALA A 36 -6.79 7.24 8.52
CA ALA A 36 -5.79 6.81 9.48
C ALA A 36 -6.43 6.29 10.77
N LEU A 37 -5.94 5.14 11.24
CA LEU A 37 -6.38 4.56 12.50
C LEU A 37 -5.85 5.37 13.69
N LYS A 38 -6.58 5.39 14.79
CA LYS A 38 -6.11 6.01 16.04
C LYS A 38 -4.92 5.23 16.61
N ILE A 39 -4.04 5.95 17.29
CA ILE A 39 -2.88 5.33 17.96
C ILE A 39 -3.39 4.28 18.95
N GLY A 40 -2.89 3.03 18.83
CA GLY A 40 -3.28 1.92 19.68
C GLY A 40 -4.59 1.20 19.29
N GLU A 41 -5.32 1.65 18.26
CA GLU A 41 -6.53 0.98 17.79
C GLU A 41 -6.24 -0.39 17.18
N ARG A 42 -5.11 -0.51 16.49
CA ARG A 42 -4.65 -1.77 15.90
C ARG A 42 -3.81 -2.56 16.90
N LYS A 43 -4.48 -3.31 17.77
CA LYS A 43 -3.81 -4.24 18.69
C LYS A 43 -3.79 -5.63 18.08
N SER A 44 -2.60 -6.22 17.97
CA SER A 44 -2.48 -7.65 17.66
C SER A 44 -3.14 -8.46 18.75
N ASN A 45 -3.91 -9.46 18.39
CA ASN A 45 -4.55 -10.34 19.37
C ASN A 45 -3.46 -11.06 20.20
N PRO A 46 -3.44 -10.93 21.54
CA PRO A 46 -2.43 -11.58 22.39
C PRO A 46 -2.35 -13.10 22.17
N ILE A 47 -3.47 -13.74 21.85
CA ILE A 47 -3.53 -15.19 21.57
C ILE A 47 -2.81 -15.50 20.26
N GLU A 48 -2.95 -14.65 19.23
CA GLU A 48 -2.23 -14.81 17.95
C GLU A 48 -0.72 -14.67 18.15
N LEU A 49 -0.29 -13.65 18.90
CA LEU A 49 1.14 -13.46 19.21
C LEU A 49 1.72 -14.62 20.01
N PHE A 50 0.97 -15.12 21.00
CA PHE A 50 1.39 -16.28 21.79
C PHE A 50 1.50 -17.55 20.93
N SER A 51 0.51 -17.82 20.07
CA SER A 51 0.52 -18.96 19.17
C SER A 51 1.68 -18.91 18.16
N LEU A 52 1.99 -17.74 17.62
CA LEU A 52 3.14 -17.52 16.74
C LEU A 52 4.47 -17.77 17.48
N SER A 53 4.60 -17.23 18.69
CA SER A 53 5.80 -17.41 19.52
C SER A 53 6.02 -18.85 19.89
N LEU A 54 4.98 -19.55 20.32
CA LEU A 54 5.04 -20.97 20.70
C LEU A 54 5.39 -21.84 19.48
N SER A 55 4.75 -21.59 18.34
CA SER A 55 5.00 -22.34 17.11
C SER A 55 6.42 -22.14 16.60
N ASN A 56 6.98 -20.93 16.75
CA ASN A 56 8.37 -20.67 16.38
C ASN A 56 9.35 -21.44 17.29
N LYS A 57 9.09 -21.45 18.59
CA LYS A 57 9.91 -22.22 19.55
C LYS A 57 9.87 -23.73 19.31
N LEU A 58 8.74 -24.26 18.88
CA LEU A 58 8.52 -25.70 18.66
C LEU A 58 8.83 -26.15 17.22
N GLY A 59 9.26 -25.25 16.33
CA GLY A 59 9.52 -25.56 14.93
C GLY A 59 8.29 -25.95 14.10
N LEU A 60 7.08 -25.60 14.57
CA LEU A 60 5.79 -25.96 13.96
C LEU A 60 5.37 -25.05 12.81
N GLY A 61 6.29 -24.35 12.14
CA GLY A 61 6.01 -23.41 11.07
C GLY A 61 5.18 -23.99 9.92
N LYS A 62 5.39 -25.27 9.56
CA LYS A 62 4.59 -25.96 8.54
C LYS A 62 3.12 -26.14 8.93
N LEU A 63 2.85 -26.36 10.22
CA LEU A 63 1.50 -26.49 10.74
C LEU A 63 0.78 -25.14 10.75
N LEU A 64 1.49 -24.06 11.11
CA LEU A 64 0.99 -22.68 11.01
C LEU A 64 0.61 -22.29 9.59
N LEU A 65 1.42 -22.65 8.59
CA LEU A 65 1.11 -22.41 7.17
C LEU A 65 -0.19 -23.12 6.73
N LYS A 66 -0.49 -24.29 7.29
CA LYS A 66 -1.71 -25.04 6.99
C LYS A 66 -2.94 -24.54 7.75
N SER A 67 -2.76 -23.85 8.88
CA SER A 67 -3.87 -23.38 9.72
C SER A 67 -4.63 -22.17 9.17
N GLY A 68 -4.13 -21.53 8.11
CA GLY A 68 -4.69 -20.27 7.57
C GLY A 68 -4.43 -19.03 8.44
N LEU A 69 -3.76 -19.18 9.59
CA LEU A 69 -3.48 -18.07 10.50
C LEU A 69 -2.57 -17.02 9.84
N ILE A 70 -1.57 -17.47 9.07
CA ILE A 70 -0.66 -16.56 8.34
C ILE A 70 -1.41 -15.80 7.25
N GLU A 71 -2.32 -16.45 6.53
CA GLU A 71 -3.15 -15.80 5.52
C GLU A 71 -4.07 -14.74 6.15
N LYS A 72 -4.67 -15.05 7.30
CA LYS A 72 -5.48 -14.09 8.06
C LYS A 72 -4.66 -12.88 8.48
N ILE A 73 -3.50 -13.09 9.11
CA ILE A 73 -2.60 -12.00 9.54
C ILE A 73 -2.15 -11.16 8.33
N ALA A 74 -1.81 -11.80 7.21
CA ALA A 74 -1.43 -11.10 5.99
C ALA A 74 -2.59 -10.24 5.46
N LYS A 75 -3.81 -10.79 5.40
CA LYS A 75 -5.01 -10.07 4.96
C LYS A 75 -5.31 -8.87 5.85
N ASP A 76 -5.22 -9.04 7.17
CA ASP A 76 -5.48 -7.98 8.15
C ASP A 76 -4.42 -6.87 8.08
N ASN A 77 -3.17 -7.22 7.73
CA ASN A 77 -2.07 -6.26 7.60
C ASN A 77 -2.04 -5.55 6.24
N LEU A 78 -2.36 -6.23 5.16
CA LEU A 78 -2.31 -5.68 3.80
C LEU A 78 -3.65 -5.04 3.37
N GLY A 79 -4.74 -5.43 4.00
CA GLY A 79 -6.10 -4.97 3.67
C GLY A 79 -6.28 -3.44 3.64
N PRO A 80 -5.71 -2.68 4.58
CA PRO A 80 -5.81 -1.21 4.57
C PRO A 80 -5.10 -0.52 3.40
N ASN A 81 -4.10 -1.15 2.80
CA ASN A 81 -3.26 -0.58 1.73
C ASN A 81 -3.15 -1.52 0.51
N PRO A 82 -4.26 -1.96 -0.09
CA PRO A 82 -4.23 -2.95 -1.18
C PRO A 82 -3.59 -2.38 -2.45
N PHE A 83 -3.75 -1.09 -2.71
CA PHE A 83 -3.32 -0.46 -3.95
C PHE A 83 -1.81 -0.22 -4.01
N SER A 84 -1.14 0.04 -2.89
CA SER A 84 0.31 0.24 -2.84
C SER A 84 1.10 -1.04 -3.17
N GLN A 85 0.48 -2.21 -3.05
CA GLN A 85 1.12 -3.49 -3.37
C GLN A 85 1.45 -3.64 -4.85
N LEU A 86 0.65 -3.06 -5.74
CA LEU A 86 0.85 -3.16 -7.18
C LEU A 86 2.20 -2.56 -7.58
N ALA A 87 2.47 -1.31 -7.22
CA ALA A 87 3.73 -0.65 -7.52
C ALA A 87 4.93 -1.39 -6.91
N ASN A 88 4.82 -1.86 -5.66
CA ASN A 88 5.87 -2.63 -5.00
C ASN A 88 6.19 -3.96 -5.70
N LEU A 89 5.17 -4.65 -6.23
CA LEU A 89 5.34 -5.93 -6.92
C LEU A 89 5.87 -5.79 -8.35
N THR A 90 5.51 -4.70 -9.02
CA THR A 90 5.86 -4.45 -10.42
C THR A 90 7.10 -3.59 -10.59
N GLY A 91 7.58 -2.94 -9.52
CA GLY A 91 8.70 -2.00 -9.56
C GLY A 91 8.36 -0.69 -10.27
N GLN A 92 7.07 -0.36 -10.39
CA GLN A 92 6.61 0.89 -10.99
C GLN A 92 6.85 2.07 -10.06
N LEU A 93 6.95 3.26 -10.66
CA LEU A 93 7.01 4.50 -9.91
C LEU A 93 5.64 4.83 -9.34
N ALA A 94 5.59 5.21 -8.07
CA ALA A 94 4.36 5.61 -7.42
C ALA A 94 4.55 6.90 -6.61
N MET A 95 3.59 7.79 -6.71
CA MET A 95 3.51 9.03 -5.96
C MET A 95 2.15 9.12 -5.28
N SER A 96 2.10 9.54 -4.03
CA SER A 96 0.85 9.83 -3.33
C SER A 96 0.81 11.30 -2.95
N VAL A 97 -0.29 11.97 -3.31
CA VAL A 97 -0.53 13.38 -3.00
C VAL A 97 -1.84 13.53 -2.20
N PRO A 98 -1.91 14.42 -1.20
CA PRO A 98 -3.07 14.59 -0.33
C PRO A 98 -4.11 15.48 -1.01
N LEU A 99 -4.95 14.90 -1.86
CA LEU A 99 -5.98 15.63 -2.61
C LEU A 99 -7.33 15.71 -1.88
N HIS A 100 -7.46 15.05 -0.75
CA HIS A 100 -8.69 15.07 0.04
C HIS A 100 -8.38 15.09 1.54
N TRP A 101 -9.32 15.63 2.32
CA TRP A 101 -9.22 15.71 3.78
C TRP A 101 -10.47 15.10 4.40
N SER A 102 -10.28 14.27 5.41
CA SER A 102 -11.39 13.69 6.15
C SER A 102 -12.11 14.75 7.01
N ASN A 103 -13.28 14.39 7.57
CA ASN A 103 -14.01 15.27 8.51
C ASN A 103 -13.16 15.60 9.77
N ASP A 104 -12.21 14.74 10.13
CA ASP A 104 -11.27 14.95 11.24
C ASP A 104 -10.00 15.71 10.80
N ASN A 105 -10.03 16.33 9.63
CA ASN A 105 -8.91 17.08 9.04
C ASN A 105 -7.63 16.24 8.86
N LEU A 106 -7.79 14.95 8.55
CA LEU A 106 -6.69 14.06 8.21
C LEU A 106 -6.53 13.98 6.69
N PRO A 107 -5.29 14.05 6.14
CA PRO A 107 -5.06 13.96 4.71
C PRO A 107 -5.37 12.56 4.19
N ILE A 108 -6.06 12.49 3.05
CA ILE A 108 -6.33 11.26 2.31
C ILE A 108 -5.61 11.37 0.97
N GLY A 109 -4.67 10.45 0.76
CA GLY A 109 -3.83 10.44 -0.44
C GLY A 109 -4.52 9.83 -1.64
N VAL A 110 -4.23 10.40 -2.80
CA VAL A 110 -4.47 9.79 -4.11
C VAL A 110 -3.13 9.34 -4.66
N GLN A 111 -3.04 8.09 -5.08
CA GLN A 111 -1.84 7.48 -5.61
C GLN A 111 -1.88 7.51 -7.14
N PHE A 112 -0.79 7.98 -7.73
CA PHE A 112 -0.52 7.93 -9.16
C PHE A 112 0.64 6.97 -9.39
N ILE A 113 0.48 6.05 -10.34
CA ILE A 113 1.50 5.09 -10.73
C ILE A 113 1.86 5.35 -12.19
N ALA A 114 3.14 5.49 -12.47
CA ALA A 114 3.71 5.74 -13.79
C ALA A 114 4.65 4.60 -14.21
N PRO A 115 4.96 4.48 -15.51
CA PRO A 115 6.02 3.60 -16.01
C PRO A 115 7.37 3.90 -15.37
N VAL A 116 8.24 2.90 -15.31
CA VAL A 116 9.63 3.06 -14.86
C VAL A 116 10.37 4.05 -15.77
N GLY A 117 11.05 5.03 -15.16
CA GLY A 117 11.77 6.10 -15.86
C GLY A 117 10.97 7.38 -16.08
N GLU A 118 9.67 7.39 -15.72
CA GLU A 118 8.76 8.54 -15.90
C GLU A 118 8.58 9.36 -14.61
N GLU A 119 9.65 9.51 -13.81
CA GLU A 119 9.64 10.35 -12.59
C GLU A 119 9.26 11.80 -12.92
N GLY A 120 9.73 12.30 -14.08
CA GLY A 120 9.43 13.65 -14.54
C GLY A 120 7.94 13.88 -14.74
N LEU A 121 7.21 12.89 -15.27
CA LEU A 121 5.76 12.94 -15.44
C LEU A 121 5.03 13.09 -14.10
N LEU A 122 5.41 12.28 -13.10
CA LEU A 122 4.82 12.36 -11.76
C LEU A 122 5.08 13.71 -11.10
N LEU A 123 6.30 14.25 -11.20
CA LEU A 123 6.65 15.54 -10.63
C LEU A 123 5.94 16.70 -11.32
N GLN A 124 5.78 16.66 -12.65
CA GLN A 124 5.01 17.65 -13.40
C GLN A 124 3.54 17.61 -13.00
N LEU A 125 2.96 16.42 -12.86
CA LEU A 125 1.58 16.26 -12.39
C LEU A 125 1.43 16.80 -10.96
N ALA A 126 2.34 16.51 -10.06
CA ALA A 126 2.30 17.02 -8.69
C ALA A 126 2.32 18.55 -8.67
N ALA A 127 3.18 19.18 -9.46
CA ALA A 127 3.27 20.63 -9.55
C ALA A 127 1.97 21.26 -10.10
N GLN A 128 1.34 20.64 -11.10
CA GLN A 128 0.07 21.10 -11.64
C GLN A 128 -1.07 20.97 -10.63
N LEU A 129 -1.14 19.82 -9.93
CA LEU A 129 -2.13 19.57 -8.89
C LEU A 129 -1.98 20.56 -7.73
N GLU A 130 -0.74 20.84 -7.28
CA GLU A 130 -0.45 21.82 -6.23
C GLU A 130 -0.91 23.23 -6.61
N GLN A 131 -0.79 23.61 -7.88
CA GLN A 131 -1.27 24.91 -8.37
C GLN A 131 -2.79 25.03 -8.35
N VAL A 132 -3.50 23.95 -8.69
CA VAL A 132 -4.97 23.96 -8.79
C VAL A 132 -5.63 23.67 -7.42
N HIS A 133 -5.01 22.83 -6.63
CA HIS A 133 -5.49 22.40 -5.31
C HIS A 133 -4.35 22.40 -4.29
N PRO A 134 -3.93 23.58 -3.80
CA PRO A 134 -2.80 23.70 -2.88
C PRO A 134 -3.06 22.91 -1.59
N TRP A 135 -2.16 21.97 -1.24
CA TRP A 135 -2.24 21.20 0.01
C TRP A 135 -1.24 21.64 1.06
N PHE A 136 -0.19 22.37 0.67
CA PHE A 136 0.86 22.78 1.60
C PHE A 136 0.32 23.60 2.78
N ASN A 137 -0.64 24.46 2.52
CA ASN A 137 -1.29 25.30 3.54
C ASN A 137 -2.22 24.52 4.48
N ASN A 138 -2.58 23.29 4.11
CA ASN A 138 -3.45 22.41 4.89
C ASN A 138 -2.65 21.41 5.73
N VAL A 139 -1.32 21.52 5.76
CA VAL A 139 -0.47 20.70 6.65
C VAL A 139 -0.90 21.00 8.07
N ALA A 140 -1.32 19.98 8.80
CA ALA A 140 -1.72 20.12 10.19
C ALA A 140 -0.58 20.78 10.99
N GLU A 141 -0.87 21.89 11.68
CA GLU A 141 0.06 22.45 12.65
C GLU A 141 0.36 21.37 13.67
N ILE A 142 1.60 20.91 13.71
CA ILE A 142 2.08 20.04 14.77
C ILE A 142 2.10 20.92 16.02
N LYS A 143 1.04 20.89 16.80
CA LYS A 143 1.05 21.50 18.13
C LYS A 143 2.08 20.73 18.93
N SER A 144 3.22 21.38 19.22
CA SER A 144 4.17 20.89 20.21
C SER A 144 3.43 20.72 21.53
N ALA A 145 3.35 19.46 21.98
CA ALA A 145 2.82 19.14 23.31
C ALA A 145 3.78 19.63 24.41
#